data_cd9cfd9dd66f076e54f4e19b38c15c0c
#
_entry.id   cd9cfd9dd66f076e54f4e19b38c15c0c
#
_cell.length_a   1.000
_cell.length_b   1.000
_cell.length_c   1.000
_cell.angle_alpha   90.00
_cell.angle_beta   90.00
_cell.angle_gamma   90.00
#
_symmetry.space_group_name_H-M   'P 1'
#
loop_
_entity.id
_entity.type
_entity.pdbx_description
1 polymer ?
#
loop_
_entity_poly.entity_id
_entity_poly.type
_entity_poly.pdbx_seq_one_letter_code
_entity_poly.pdbx_strand_id
1 'polypeptide(L)'
;MYRSNSKRNELRLIAISLGYKDVTTRNKETMDLLDYGFNQYEIDMLYEKNTKVGTVAVDKVNEKIELYSKDDIFILKKRTDEKKEYKYEIKLDNVSYPIKKGQKIATLYIKYNNNIIKKSTLITNKDIKKMNIFKLYFYNLRDILAGLN
;
A
#
# COMPACT_ATOMS: atom_id res chain seq x y z
N MET A 1 19.56 -20.03 -18.36
CA MET A 1 18.70 -19.29 -17.41
C MET A 1 17.31 -19.22 -17.98
N TYR A 2 16.31 -19.69 -17.26
CA TYR A 2 14.90 -19.62 -17.67
C TYR A 2 14.13 -18.80 -16.63
N ARG A 3 13.33 -17.84 -17.09
CA ARG A 3 12.51 -16.97 -16.27
C ARG A 3 11.04 -17.17 -16.63
N SER A 4 10.23 -17.55 -15.68
CA SER A 4 8.78 -17.60 -15.81
C SER A 4 8.12 -16.58 -14.89
N ASN A 5 7.00 -16.02 -15.30
CA ASN A 5 6.18 -15.19 -14.45
C ASN A 5 4.72 -15.60 -14.57
N SER A 6 4.00 -15.51 -13.48
CA SER A 6 2.56 -15.77 -13.43
C SER A 6 1.87 -14.80 -12.49
N LYS A 7 0.59 -14.50 -12.76
CA LYS A 7 -0.24 -13.60 -11.94
C LYS A 7 -1.55 -14.30 -11.60
N ARG A 8 -1.91 -14.30 -10.32
CA ARG A 8 -3.23 -14.75 -9.81
C ARG A 8 -3.73 -13.72 -8.79
N ASN A 9 -4.96 -13.23 -8.92
CA ASN A 9 -5.58 -12.31 -7.95
C ASN A 9 -4.63 -11.18 -7.50
N GLU A 10 -4.09 -10.41 -8.44
CA GLU A 10 -3.11 -9.32 -8.21
C GLU A 10 -1.72 -9.78 -7.70
N LEU A 11 -1.55 -10.98 -7.17
CA LEU A 11 -0.24 -11.52 -6.82
C LEU A 11 0.53 -11.94 -8.06
N ARG A 12 1.70 -11.33 -8.26
CA ARG A 12 2.62 -11.68 -9.34
C ARG A 12 3.87 -12.34 -8.77
N LEU A 13 4.16 -13.54 -9.25
CA LEU A 13 5.36 -14.28 -8.90
C LEU A 13 6.30 -14.40 -10.11
N ILE A 14 7.60 -14.44 -9.83
CA ILE A 14 8.64 -14.66 -10.82
C ILE A 14 9.51 -15.80 -10.31
N ALA A 15 9.60 -16.87 -11.11
CA ALA A 15 10.50 -17.97 -10.86
C ALA A 15 11.70 -17.91 -11.81
N ILE A 16 12.89 -18.19 -11.31
CA ILE A 16 14.14 -18.27 -12.09
C ILE A 16 14.72 -19.66 -11.87
N SER A 17 14.91 -20.39 -12.96
CA SER A 17 15.41 -21.76 -12.96
C SER A 17 16.74 -21.86 -13.68
N LEU A 18 17.72 -22.53 -13.03
CA LEU A 18 19.09 -22.68 -13.53
C LEU A 18 19.55 -24.14 -13.39
N GLY A 19 20.46 -24.57 -14.25
CA GLY A 19 21.19 -25.85 -14.09
C GLY A 19 20.43 -27.11 -14.42
N TYR A 20 19.27 -27.01 -15.07
CA TYR A 20 18.51 -28.21 -15.49
C TYR A 20 19.13 -28.90 -16.72
N LYS A 21 19.15 -30.24 -16.68
CA LYS A 21 19.64 -31.05 -17.80
C LYS A 21 18.67 -31.12 -18.95
N ASP A 22 17.36 -31.07 -18.69
CA ASP A 22 16.32 -31.13 -19.70
C ASP A 22 15.21 -30.09 -19.50
N VAL A 23 14.49 -29.80 -20.59
CA VAL A 23 13.45 -28.78 -20.64
C VAL A 23 12.18 -29.20 -19.88
N THR A 24 11.84 -30.48 -19.93
CA THR A 24 10.61 -31.01 -19.34
C THR A 24 10.65 -30.91 -17.81
N THR A 25 11.74 -31.38 -17.20
CA THR A 25 11.97 -31.28 -15.76
C THR A 25 12.01 -29.83 -15.33
N ARG A 26 12.74 -28.98 -16.06
CA ARG A 26 12.78 -27.54 -15.77
C ARG A 26 11.41 -26.90 -15.76
N ASN A 27 10.59 -27.16 -16.79
CA ASN A 27 9.26 -26.56 -16.91
C ASN A 27 8.35 -27.02 -15.76
N LYS A 28 8.35 -28.34 -15.49
CA LYS A 28 7.56 -28.92 -14.39
C LYS A 28 7.92 -28.28 -13.06
N GLU A 29 9.19 -28.32 -12.67
CA GLU A 29 9.62 -27.80 -11.36
C GLU A 29 9.46 -26.28 -11.24
N THR A 30 9.56 -25.53 -12.38
CA THR A 30 9.26 -24.11 -12.37
C THR A 30 7.77 -23.82 -12.14
N MET A 31 6.88 -24.66 -12.71
CA MET A 31 5.45 -24.56 -12.44
C MET A 31 5.12 -24.94 -11.00
N ASP A 32 5.67 -26.03 -10.50
CA ASP A 32 5.50 -26.47 -9.11
C ASP A 32 5.94 -25.39 -8.11
N LEU A 33 7.05 -24.69 -8.41
CA LEU A 33 7.54 -23.58 -7.58
C LEU A 33 6.58 -22.37 -7.59
N LEU A 34 6.03 -22.02 -8.77
CA LEU A 34 5.04 -20.95 -8.86
C LEU A 34 3.74 -21.32 -8.13
N ASP A 35 3.26 -22.53 -8.30
CA ASP A 35 2.06 -23.04 -7.62
C ASP A 35 2.27 -23.09 -6.10
N TYR A 36 3.43 -23.51 -5.62
CA TYR A 36 3.80 -23.40 -4.21
C TYR A 36 3.67 -21.97 -3.72
N GLY A 37 4.25 -20.99 -4.44
CA GLY A 37 4.17 -19.59 -4.08
C GLY A 37 2.72 -19.09 -4.00
N PHE A 38 1.87 -19.38 -4.98
CA PHE A 38 0.47 -18.97 -4.99
C PHE A 38 -0.38 -19.68 -3.92
N ASN A 39 -0.01 -20.89 -3.53
CA ASN A 39 -0.70 -21.63 -2.47
C ASN A 39 -0.29 -21.13 -1.08
N GLN A 40 0.94 -20.63 -0.92
CA GLN A 40 1.45 -20.16 0.37
C GLN A 40 1.13 -18.69 0.65
N TYR A 41 1.02 -17.85 -0.38
CA TYR A 41 0.93 -16.40 -0.22
C TYR A 41 -0.33 -15.84 -0.86
N GLU A 42 -0.79 -14.75 -0.30
CA GLU A 42 -1.89 -13.94 -0.84
C GLU A 42 -1.64 -12.45 -0.60
N ILE A 43 -2.34 -11.63 -1.38
CA ILE A 43 -2.36 -10.18 -1.21
C ILE A 43 -3.55 -9.81 -0.33
N ASP A 44 -3.27 -9.04 0.72
CA ASP A 44 -4.25 -8.35 1.53
C ASP A 44 -4.36 -6.91 1.02
N MET A 45 -5.40 -6.61 0.25
CA MET A 45 -5.64 -5.29 -0.33
C MET A 45 -6.23 -4.38 0.74
N LEU A 46 -5.49 -3.33 1.13
CA LEU A 46 -5.91 -2.38 2.15
C LEU A 46 -6.64 -1.18 1.53
N TYR A 47 -6.09 -0.63 0.45
CA TYR A 47 -6.67 0.49 -0.29
C TYR A 47 -6.37 0.35 -1.77
N GLU A 48 -7.37 0.50 -2.60
CA GLU A 48 -7.19 0.67 -4.03
C GLU A 48 -6.67 2.07 -4.36
N LYS A 49 -6.04 2.22 -5.50
CA LYS A 49 -5.61 3.51 -6.03
C LYS A 49 -6.75 4.53 -6.04
N ASN A 50 -6.45 5.77 -5.68
CA ASN A 50 -7.41 6.88 -5.58
C ASN A 50 -8.49 6.69 -4.50
N THR A 51 -8.33 5.76 -3.58
CA THR A 51 -9.24 5.63 -2.42
C THR A 51 -8.88 6.67 -1.37
N LYS A 52 -9.91 7.25 -0.74
CA LYS A 52 -9.74 8.16 0.39
C LYS A 52 -9.22 7.40 1.60
N VAL A 53 -8.03 7.79 2.08
CA VAL A 53 -7.35 7.16 3.22
C VAL A 53 -7.57 7.94 4.51
N GLY A 54 -7.76 9.25 4.42
CA GLY A 54 -7.93 10.08 5.60
C GLY A 54 -8.20 11.54 5.26
N THR A 55 -8.26 12.35 6.30
CA THR A 55 -8.49 13.79 6.18
C THR A 55 -7.56 14.52 7.14
N VAL A 56 -7.01 15.64 6.70
CA VAL A 56 -6.17 16.52 7.51
C VAL A 56 -6.88 17.85 7.68
N ALA A 57 -7.07 18.30 8.90
CA ALA A 57 -7.56 19.65 9.17
C ALA A 57 -6.40 20.63 9.11
N VAL A 58 -6.65 21.79 8.54
CA VAL A 58 -5.69 22.90 8.48
C VAL A 58 -6.13 23.98 9.43
N ASP A 59 -5.22 24.41 10.34
CA ASP A 59 -5.51 25.42 11.33
C ASP A 59 -5.84 26.78 10.69
N LYS A 60 -6.85 27.49 11.21
CA LYS A 60 -7.34 28.79 10.78
C LYS A 60 -8.23 28.88 9.53
N VAL A 61 -8.48 27.76 8.86
CA VAL A 61 -9.51 27.69 7.82
C VAL A 61 -10.26 26.40 8.08
N ASN A 62 -11.59 26.46 8.16
CA ASN A 62 -12.46 25.27 8.33
C ASN A 62 -12.39 24.31 7.12
N GLU A 63 -11.26 24.24 6.42
CA GLU A 63 -11.04 23.38 5.29
C GLU A 63 -10.32 22.10 5.71
N LYS A 64 -10.90 20.99 5.32
CA LYS A 64 -10.32 19.66 5.47
C LYS A 64 -9.70 19.25 4.13
N ILE A 65 -8.43 18.85 4.17
CA ILE A 65 -7.75 18.28 3.00
C ILE A 65 -7.93 16.77 3.05
N GLU A 66 -8.57 16.23 2.03
CA GLU A 66 -8.70 14.78 1.88
C GLU A 66 -7.43 14.20 1.28
N LEU A 67 -7.01 13.07 1.85
CA LEU A 67 -5.83 12.31 1.46
C LEU A 67 -6.27 11.06 0.70
N TYR A 68 -5.69 10.86 -0.47
CA TYR A 68 -5.99 9.74 -1.35
C TYR A 68 -4.74 8.89 -1.57
N SER A 69 -4.91 7.59 -1.70
CA SER A 69 -3.85 6.68 -2.10
C SER A 69 -3.39 7.01 -3.52
N LYS A 70 -2.08 7.18 -3.72
CA LYS A 70 -1.51 7.38 -5.07
C LYS A 70 -1.56 6.10 -5.90
N ASP A 71 -1.30 4.97 -5.26
CA ASP A 71 -1.22 3.64 -5.84
C ASP A 71 -1.98 2.65 -4.95
N ASP A 72 -2.16 1.42 -5.43
CA ASP A 72 -2.72 0.34 -4.62
C ASP A 72 -1.85 0.07 -3.39
N ILE A 73 -2.48 -0.05 -2.24
CA ILE A 73 -1.82 -0.31 -0.96
C ILE A 73 -2.22 -1.70 -0.50
N PHE A 74 -1.28 -2.62 -0.55
CA PHE A 74 -1.48 -4.02 -0.18
C PHE A 74 -0.32 -4.55 0.65
N ILE A 75 -0.58 -5.63 1.37
CA ILE A 75 0.39 -6.39 2.15
C ILE A 75 0.42 -7.82 1.63
N LEU A 76 1.63 -8.35 1.42
CA LEU A 76 1.82 -9.77 1.17
C LEU A 76 1.81 -10.51 2.51
N LYS A 77 0.96 -11.53 2.63
CA LYS A 77 0.90 -12.39 3.82
C LYS A 77 0.87 -13.86 3.42
N LYS A 78 1.26 -14.74 4.35
CA LYS A 78 1.03 -16.17 4.18
C LYS A 78 -0.44 -16.46 4.45
N ARG A 79 -1.03 -17.41 3.70
CA ARG A 79 -2.41 -17.86 3.92
C ARG A 79 -2.64 -18.49 5.28
N THR A 80 -1.58 -19.06 5.86
CA THR A 80 -1.59 -19.67 7.20
C THR A 80 -1.39 -18.68 8.33
N ASP A 81 -1.07 -17.40 8.01
CA ASP A 81 -0.90 -16.38 9.04
C ASP A 81 -2.27 -16.04 9.66
N GLU A 82 -2.30 -15.95 10.99
CA GLU A 82 -3.46 -15.41 11.70
C GLU A 82 -3.75 -13.95 11.27
N LYS A 83 -4.99 -13.52 11.47
CA LYS A 83 -5.39 -12.14 11.17
C LYS A 83 -4.50 -11.17 11.96
N LYS A 84 -3.67 -10.42 11.26
CA LYS A 84 -2.75 -9.45 11.85
C LYS A 84 -3.44 -8.11 12.01
N GLU A 85 -3.30 -7.50 13.18
CA GLU A 85 -3.73 -6.12 13.40
C GLU A 85 -2.63 -5.16 12.97
N TYR A 86 -2.93 -4.32 12.00
CA TYR A 86 -2.02 -3.29 11.52
C TYR A 86 -2.32 -1.95 12.16
N LYS A 87 -1.28 -1.24 12.55
CA LYS A 87 -1.38 0.16 12.97
C LYS A 87 -1.04 1.08 11.81
N TYR A 88 -1.85 2.10 11.63
CA TYR A 88 -1.70 3.08 10.56
C TYR A 88 -1.26 4.42 11.14
N GLU A 89 -0.25 5.04 10.55
CA GLU A 89 0.24 6.36 10.93
C GLU A 89 0.43 7.20 9.69
N ILE A 90 -0.19 8.38 9.63
CA ILE A 90 -0.01 9.33 8.52
C ILE A 90 0.93 10.43 8.99
N LYS A 91 2.01 10.64 8.24
CA LYS A 91 2.92 11.78 8.43
C LYS A 91 2.82 12.70 7.23
N LEU A 92 2.64 13.98 7.52
CA LEU A 92 2.67 15.00 6.48
C LEU A 92 4.10 15.28 6.06
N ASP A 93 4.26 15.52 4.77
CA ASP A 93 5.52 15.98 4.20
C ASP A 93 5.59 17.51 4.26
N ASN A 94 6.80 18.04 4.32
CA ASN A 94 7.01 19.48 4.15
C ASN A 94 6.76 19.85 2.69
N VAL A 95 5.60 20.44 2.41
CA VAL A 95 5.21 20.83 1.07
C VAL A 95 5.08 22.36 0.97
N SER A 96 5.56 22.92 -0.14
CA SER A 96 5.42 24.34 -0.44
C SER A 96 4.13 24.61 -1.18
N TYR A 97 3.53 25.77 -0.94
CA TYR A 97 2.35 26.23 -1.68
C TYR A 97 2.73 26.95 -2.97
N PRO A 98 1.88 26.91 -4.01
CA PRO A 98 0.62 26.18 -4.09
C PRO A 98 0.81 24.67 -4.24
N ILE A 99 -0.08 23.88 -3.61
CA ILE A 99 -0.10 22.43 -3.77
C ILE A 99 -1.04 22.09 -4.93
N LYS A 100 -0.57 21.26 -5.85
CA LYS A 100 -1.33 20.83 -7.02
C LYS A 100 -2.04 19.51 -6.78
N LYS A 101 -3.16 19.33 -7.47
CA LYS A 101 -3.85 18.02 -7.55
C LYS A 101 -2.85 16.94 -7.96
N GLY A 102 -2.87 15.79 -7.26
CA GLY A 102 -1.96 14.68 -7.48
C GLY A 102 -0.57 14.83 -6.84
N GLN A 103 -0.28 15.99 -6.24
CA GLN A 103 0.97 16.19 -5.53
C GLN A 103 0.98 15.39 -4.23
N LYS A 104 2.13 14.77 -3.93
CA LYS A 104 2.39 14.10 -2.65
C LYS A 104 2.33 15.13 -1.53
N ILE A 105 1.55 14.85 -0.48
CA ILE A 105 1.41 15.71 0.70
C ILE A 105 1.59 14.97 2.00
N ALA A 106 1.51 13.64 1.97
CA ALA A 106 1.70 12.82 3.16
C ALA A 106 2.25 11.44 2.81
N THR A 107 2.73 10.75 3.82
CA THR A 107 3.14 9.35 3.74
C THR A 107 2.34 8.55 4.76
N LEU A 108 1.70 7.47 4.32
CA LEU A 108 1.07 6.46 5.18
C LEU A 108 2.12 5.42 5.57
N TYR A 109 2.27 5.20 6.86
CA TYR A 109 3.08 4.13 7.45
C TYR A 109 2.16 3.06 7.98
N ILE A 110 2.37 1.83 7.53
CA ILE A 110 1.67 0.65 8.04
C ILE A 110 2.65 -0.10 8.91
N LYS A 111 2.25 -0.36 10.16
CA LYS A 111 3.09 -0.97 11.18
C LYS A 111 2.47 -2.28 11.67
N TYR A 112 3.33 -3.25 11.93
CA TYR A 112 3.00 -4.48 12.63
C TYR A 112 4.04 -4.71 13.73
N ASN A 113 3.61 -4.93 14.97
CA ASN A 113 4.49 -5.05 16.14
C ASN A 113 5.50 -3.88 16.24
N ASN A 114 5.01 -2.65 16.05
CA ASN A 114 5.79 -1.40 16.02
C ASN A 114 6.82 -1.27 14.88
N ASN A 115 6.99 -2.28 14.05
CA ASN A 115 7.86 -2.22 12.88
C ASN A 115 7.10 -1.70 11.66
N ILE A 116 7.71 -0.81 10.88
CA ILE A 116 7.15 -0.34 9.62
C ILE A 116 7.27 -1.46 8.58
N ILE A 117 6.15 -1.99 8.12
CA ILE A 117 6.09 -3.04 7.10
C ILE A 117 5.79 -2.49 5.71
N LYS A 118 5.15 -1.32 5.62
CA LYS A 118 4.84 -0.65 4.35
C LYS A 118 4.84 0.86 4.51
N LYS A 119 5.30 1.56 3.46
CA LYS A 119 5.14 3.01 3.29
C LYS A 119 4.42 3.27 1.98
N SER A 120 3.45 4.16 2.00
CA SER A 120 2.66 4.50 0.80
C SER A 120 2.48 6.00 0.68
N THR A 121 2.46 6.48 -0.55
CA THR A 121 2.32 7.91 -0.86
C THR A 121 0.85 8.31 -0.83
N LEU A 122 0.54 9.40 -0.12
CA LEU A 122 -0.76 10.03 -0.13
C LEU A 122 -0.72 11.36 -0.88
N ILE A 123 -1.73 11.59 -1.71
CA ILE A 123 -1.88 12.75 -2.57
C ILE A 123 -3.17 13.49 -2.24
N THR A 124 -3.28 14.74 -2.70
CA THR A 124 -4.55 15.47 -2.73
C THR A 124 -5.21 15.35 -4.10
N ASN A 125 -6.54 15.36 -4.13
CA ASN A 125 -7.34 15.33 -5.36
C ASN A 125 -7.74 16.72 -5.88
N LYS A 126 -7.33 17.79 -5.19
CA LYS A 126 -7.64 19.20 -5.54
C LYS A 126 -6.42 20.10 -5.40
N ASP A 127 -6.47 21.22 -6.09
CA ASP A 127 -5.48 22.29 -5.93
C ASP A 127 -5.72 23.06 -4.62
N ILE A 128 -4.62 23.39 -3.91
CA ILE A 128 -4.63 24.17 -2.68
C ILE A 128 -3.75 25.40 -2.87
N LYS A 129 -4.36 26.60 -2.94
CA LYS A 129 -3.66 27.80 -3.39
C LYS A 129 -2.74 28.44 -2.35
N LYS A 130 -3.14 28.54 -1.12
CA LYS A 130 -2.33 29.03 0.01
C LYS A 130 -3.04 28.77 1.33
N MET A 131 -2.33 28.25 2.32
CA MET A 131 -2.83 28.11 3.68
C MET A 131 -1.68 28.21 4.67
N ASN A 132 -1.91 28.89 5.81
CA ASN A 132 -0.97 28.84 6.92
C ASN A 132 -1.23 27.56 7.71
N ILE A 133 -0.38 26.54 7.49
CA ILE A 133 -0.48 25.26 8.19
C ILE A 133 0.30 25.40 9.50
N PHE A 134 -0.40 25.64 10.62
CA PHE A 134 0.25 25.72 11.93
C PHE A 134 -0.08 24.59 12.87
N LYS A 135 -1.15 23.84 12.68
CA LYS A 135 -1.43 22.60 13.42
C LYS A 135 -2.29 21.66 12.60
N LEU A 136 -1.84 20.44 12.47
CA LEU A 136 -2.55 19.37 11.81
C LEU A 136 -3.15 18.46 12.86
N TYR A 137 -4.47 18.36 12.87
CA TYR A 137 -5.19 17.37 13.67
C TYR A 137 -5.61 16.22 12.78
N PHE A 138 -5.24 14.99 13.18
CA PHE A 138 -5.71 13.78 12.55
C PHE A 138 -7.12 13.48 13.04
N TYR A 139 -8.11 13.59 12.17
CA TYR A 139 -9.45 13.09 12.42
C TYR A 139 -9.61 11.71 11.76
N ASN A 140 -9.92 10.72 12.61
CA ASN A 140 -10.44 9.40 12.23
C ASN A 140 -9.48 8.39 11.57
N LEU A 141 -8.44 8.00 12.29
CA LEU A 141 -7.90 6.64 12.13
C LEU A 141 -8.86 5.57 12.68
N ARG A 142 -9.87 5.99 13.47
CA ARG A 142 -10.79 5.08 14.16
C ARG A 142 -11.85 4.49 13.24
N ASP A 143 -12.29 5.24 12.22
CA ASP A 143 -13.32 4.79 11.27
C ASP A 143 -12.76 3.83 10.20
N ILE A 144 -11.44 3.85 10.01
CA ILE A 144 -10.74 2.95 9.10
C ILE A 144 -10.67 1.53 9.68
N LEU A 145 -10.61 1.41 11.02
CA LEU A 145 -10.60 0.11 11.71
C LEU A 145 -12.00 -0.51 11.84
N ALA A 146 -13.06 0.28 11.78
CA ALA A 146 -14.44 -0.19 11.90
C ALA A 146 -15.04 -0.73 10.58
N GLY A 147 -14.45 -0.42 9.44
CA GLY A 147 -14.91 -0.86 8.12
C GLY A 147 -14.32 -2.18 7.63
N LEU A 148 -13.53 -2.86 8.45
CA LEU A 148 -12.86 -4.13 8.12
C LEU A 148 -13.45 -5.34 8.87
N ASN A 149 -14.75 -5.28 9.21
CA ASN A 149 -15.49 -6.45 9.70
C ASN A 149 -16.18 -7.19 8.56
#